data_0d285add038ac520602e017de55a7d92
#
_entry.id   0d285add038ac520602e017de55a7d92
#
_cell.length_a   1.000
_cell.length_b   1.000
_cell.length_c   1.000
_cell.angle_alpha   90.00
_cell.angle_beta   90.00
_cell.angle_gamma   90.00
#
_symmetry.space_group_name_H-M   'P 1'
#
loop_
_entity.id
_entity.type
_entity.pdbx_description
1 polymer ?
#
loop_
_entity_poly.entity_id
_entity_poly.type
_entity_poly.pdbx_seq_one_letter_code
_entity_poly.pdbx_strand_id
1 'polypeptide(L)'
;MKELKEGLARIYGDKLKAVYLYGSYARGDYREGSDVDVMVLLKNYRDYWREYHRSSDYISDISLKYDVTVSYILIKEIQWKEEDKPVVRNIRREGLPA
;
A
#
# COMPACT_ATOMS: atom_id res chain seq x y z
N MET A 1 5.59 9.54 3.22
CA MET A 1 4.26 8.92 3.02
C MET A 1 3.33 9.01 4.23
N LYS A 2 3.65 9.89 5.14
CA LYS A 2 2.83 10.09 6.35
C LYS A 2 1.38 10.48 6.00
N GLU A 3 1.21 11.40 5.07
CA GLU A 3 -0.12 11.83 4.64
C GLU A 3 -0.95 10.70 4.04
N LEU A 4 -0.30 9.83 3.25
CA LEU A 4 -0.96 8.67 2.67
C LEU A 4 -1.46 7.73 3.77
N LYS A 5 -0.62 7.42 4.73
CA LYS A 5 -1.00 6.55 5.84
C LYS A 5 -2.14 7.15 6.68
N GLU A 6 -2.07 8.44 6.96
CA GLU A 6 -3.12 9.13 7.72
C GLU A 6 -4.46 9.08 7.01
N GLY A 7 -4.47 9.31 5.70
CA GLY A 7 -5.69 9.24 4.90
C GLY A 7 -6.27 7.83 4.82
N LEU A 8 -5.41 6.83 4.65
CA LEU A 8 -5.85 5.44 4.64
C LEU A 8 -6.41 5.03 6.00
N ALA A 9 -5.83 5.52 7.08
CA ALA A 9 -6.35 5.27 8.42
C ALA A 9 -7.75 5.87 8.62
N ARG A 10 -8.02 7.03 8.04
CA ARG A 10 -9.36 7.61 8.08
C ARG A 10 -10.37 6.78 7.27
N ILE A 11 -9.94 6.25 6.13
CA ILE A 11 -10.81 5.49 5.25
C ILE A 11 -11.14 4.11 5.83
N TYR A 12 -10.14 3.40 6.30
CA TYR A 12 -10.29 2.02 6.75
C TYR A 12 -10.48 1.85 8.27
N GLY A 13 -10.11 2.87 9.05
CA GLY A 13 -10.26 2.82 10.49
C GLY A 13 -9.52 1.63 11.09
N ASP A 14 -10.21 0.88 11.93
CA ASP A 14 -9.63 -0.28 12.64
C ASP A 14 -9.23 -1.42 11.71
N LYS A 15 -9.70 -1.44 10.49
CA LYS A 15 -9.29 -2.44 9.51
C LYS A 15 -7.85 -2.26 9.06
N LEU A 16 -7.32 -1.04 9.11
CA LEU A 16 -5.95 -0.78 8.67
C LEU A 16 -4.96 -1.32 9.69
N LYS A 17 -4.09 -2.24 9.28
CA LYS A 17 -3.04 -2.80 10.12
C LYS A 17 -1.68 -2.18 9.86
N ALA A 18 -1.35 -1.95 8.61
CA ALA A 18 -0.06 -1.35 8.26
C ALA A 18 -0.09 -0.87 6.81
N VAL A 19 0.87 -0.02 6.49
CA VAL A 19 1.14 0.42 5.12
C VAL A 19 2.64 0.27 4.90
N TYR A 20 3.03 -0.37 3.81
CA TYR A 20 4.43 -0.59 3.48
C TYR A 20 4.75 -0.03 2.10
N LEU A 21 5.91 0.58 1.97
CA LEU A 21 6.51 0.89 0.68
C LEU A 21 7.36 -0.30 0.25
N TYR A 22 7.32 -0.63 -1.02
CA TYR A 22 8.19 -1.67 -1.56
C TYR A 22 8.65 -1.29 -2.97
N GLY A 23 9.36 -2.19 -3.66
CA GLY A 23 9.88 -1.89 -4.97
C GLY A 23 11.02 -0.89 -4.94
N SER A 24 11.19 -0.12 -6.01
CA SER A 24 12.35 0.75 -6.19
C SER A 24 12.48 1.82 -5.10
N TYR A 25 11.38 2.35 -4.60
CA TYR A 25 11.44 3.36 -3.53
C TYR A 25 11.97 2.76 -2.23
N ALA A 26 11.56 1.54 -1.89
CA ALA A 26 12.07 0.89 -0.68
C ALA A 26 13.54 0.51 -0.81
N ARG A 27 13.98 0.11 -2.00
CA ARG A 27 15.38 -0.24 -2.24
C ARG A 27 16.30 0.96 -2.40
N GLY A 28 15.74 2.14 -2.64
CA GLY A 28 16.53 3.35 -2.86
C GLY A 28 17.07 3.48 -4.29
N ASP A 29 16.64 2.64 -5.22
CA ASP A 29 17.09 2.69 -6.62
C ASP A 29 16.05 3.30 -7.57
N TYR A 30 15.13 4.07 -7.02
CA TYR A 30 14.11 4.74 -7.81
C TYR A 30 14.72 5.83 -8.69
N ARG A 31 14.05 6.10 -9.81
CA ARG A 31 14.39 7.17 -10.74
C ARG A 31 13.20 8.08 -10.92
N GLU A 32 13.44 9.26 -11.49
CA GLU A 32 12.35 10.15 -11.88
C GLU A 32 11.38 9.38 -12.78
N GLY A 33 10.08 9.44 -12.46
CA GLY A 33 9.05 8.71 -13.17
C GLY A 33 8.80 7.29 -12.67
N SER A 34 9.57 6.81 -11.69
CA SER A 34 9.30 5.51 -11.06
C SER A 34 7.99 5.55 -10.28
N ASP A 35 7.24 4.42 -10.34
CA ASP A 35 6.04 4.27 -9.53
C ASP A 35 6.40 4.10 -8.05
N VAL A 36 5.55 4.65 -7.20
CA VAL A 36 5.62 4.39 -5.76
C VAL A 36 4.74 3.17 -5.48
N ASP A 37 5.36 2.06 -5.12
CA ASP A 37 4.64 0.83 -4.85
C ASP A 37 4.28 0.74 -3.36
N VAL A 38 2.99 0.59 -3.09
CA VAL A 38 2.43 0.61 -1.74
C VAL A 38 1.62 -0.64 -1.49
N MET A 39 1.83 -1.26 -0.35
CA MET A 39 0.99 -2.37 0.11
C MET A 39 0.18 -1.90 1.32
N VAL A 40 -1.13 -2.09 1.25
CA VAL A 40 -2.05 -1.76 2.32
C VAL A 40 -2.47 -3.05 2.99
N LEU A 41 -2.07 -3.24 4.24
CA LEU A 41 -2.39 -4.42 5.02
C LEU A 41 -3.67 -4.17 5.81
N LEU A 42 -4.71 -4.92 5.46
CA LEU A 42 -6.02 -4.83 6.12
C LEU A 42 -6.27 -6.08 6.96
N LYS A 43 -7.01 -5.91 8.04
CA LYS A 43 -7.40 -7.02 8.91
C LYS A 43 -8.15 -8.08 8.13
N ASN A 44 -9.14 -7.66 7.33
CA ASN A 44 -9.93 -8.55 6.50
C ASN A 44 -10.75 -7.71 5.51
N TYR A 45 -11.24 -8.37 4.45
CA TYR A 45 -12.22 -7.81 3.53
C TYR A 45 -12.88 -8.95 2.78
N ARG A 46 -14.10 -8.72 2.26
CA ARG A 46 -14.86 -9.73 1.49
C ARG A 46 -14.64 -9.55 0.00
N ASP A 47 -14.65 -8.30 -0.48
CA ASP A 47 -14.57 -7.97 -1.89
C ASP A 47 -13.37 -7.04 -2.10
N TYR A 48 -12.33 -7.57 -2.76
CA TYR A 48 -11.09 -6.84 -3.03
C TYR A 48 -11.35 -5.52 -3.74
N TRP A 49 -12.11 -5.57 -4.84
CA TRP A 49 -12.30 -4.38 -5.68
C TRP A 49 -13.16 -3.32 -4.99
N ARG A 50 -14.10 -3.73 -4.18
CA ARG A 50 -14.89 -2.80 -3.38
C ARG A 50 -14.01 -2.04 -2.39
N GLU A 51 -13.16 -2.74 -1.69
CA GLU A 51 -12.22 -2.11 -0.74
C GLU A 51 -11.18 -1.25 -1.48
N TYR A 52 -10.70 -1.73 -2.61
CA TYR A 52 -9.77 -0.97 -3.45
C TYR A 52 -10.38 0.37 -3.86
N HIS A 53 -11.63 0.35 -4.33
CA HIS A 53 -12.31 1.57 -4.78
C HIS A 53 -12.60 2.56 -3.65
N ARG A 54 -12.69 2.10 -2.42
CA ARG A 54 -12.89 3.01 -1.27
C ARG A 54 -11.77 4.02 -1.13
N SER A 55 -10.56 3.66 -1.49
CA SER A 55 -9.38 4.53 -1.34
C SER A 55 -8.85 5.08 -2.65
N SER A 56 -9.39 4.65 -3.79
CA SER A 56 -8.81 5.01 -5.10
C SER A 56 -8.81 6.52 -5.36
N ASP A 57 -9.88 7.22 -5.01
CA ASP A 57 -9.95 8.67 -5.19
C ASP A 57 -8.91 9.39 -4.34
N TYR A 58 -8.77 8.97 -3.09
CA TYR A 58 -7.79 9.57 -2.19
C TYR A 58 -6.36 9.34 -2.70
N ILE A 59 -6.06 8.12 -3.16
CA ILE A 59 -4.74 7.80 -3.68
C ILE A 59 -4.45 8.57 -4.97
N SER A 60 -5.48 8.74 -5.83
CA SER A 60 -5.34 9.58 -7.02
C SER A 60 -5.02 11.02 -6.67
N ASP A 61 -5.69 11.56 -5.65
CA ASP A 61 -5.42 12.93 -5.18
C ASP A 61 -4.00 13.08 -4.66
N ILE A 62 -3.51 12.11 -3.89
CA ILE A 62 -2.13 12.10 -3.40
C ILE A 62 -1.14 12.03 -4.58
N SER A 63 -1.42 11.18 -5.57
CA SER A 63 -0.58 11.06 -6.75
C SER A 63 -0.46 12.38 -7.50
N LEU A 64 -1.56 13.08 -7.67
CA LEU A 64 -1.58 14.39 -8.32
C LEU A 64 -0.86 15.45 -7.49
N LYS A 65 -1.09 15.45 -6.18
CA LYS A 65 -0.50 16.44 -5.27
C LYS A 65 1.02 16.39 -5.28
N TYR A 66 1.59 15.20 -5.33
CA TYR A 66 3.04 15.00 -5.27
C TYR A 66 3.67 14.69 -6.62
N ASP A 67 2.88 14.73 -7.70
CA ASP A 67 3.34 14.47 -9.06
C ASP A 67 4.06 13.12 -9.17
N VAL A 68 3.45 12.09 -8.61
CA VAL A 68 3.96 10.72 -8.65
C VAL A 68 2.85 9.77 -9.04
N THR A 69 3.20 8.58 -9.52
CA THR A 69 2.23 7.50 -9.74
C THR A 69 2.31 6.55 -8.57
N VAL A 70 1.19 6.37 -7.88
CA VAL A 70 1.11 5.42 -6.77
C VAL A 70 0.38 4.17 -7.25
N SER A 71 1.08 3.05 -7.23
CA SER A 71 0.51 1.73 -7.47
C SER A 71 0.33 1.04 -6.14
N TYR A 72 -0.86 0.51 -5.86
CA TYR A 72 -1.09 -0.09 -4.56
C TYR A 72 -1.86 -1.39 -4.66
N ILE A 73 -1.63 -2.25 -3.68
CA ILE A 73 -2.32 -3.52 -3.52
C ILE A 73 -2.84 -3.65 -2.10
N LEU A 74 -3.90 -4.42 -1.95
CA LEU A 74 -4.47 -4.74 -0.65
C LEU A 74 -4.11 -6.19 -0.31
N ILE A 75 -3.66 -6.40 0.93
CA ILE A 75 -3.32 -7.74 1.44
C ILE A 75 -4.06 -7.93 2.76
N LYS A 76 -4.65 -9.11 2.94
CA LYS A 76 -5.26 -9.49 4.21
C LYS A 76 -4.20 -9.91 5.21
N GLU A 77 -4.47 -9.69 6.49
CA GLU A 77 -3.57 -10.08 7.56
C GLU A 77 -3.21 -11.58 7.51
N ILE A 78 -4.18 -12.43 7.18
CA ILE A 78 -3.92 -13.88 7.06
C ILE A 78 -2.93 -14.19 5.94
N GLN A 79 -3.04 -13.51 4.82
CA GLN A 79 -2.12 -13.68 3.68
C GLN A 79 -0.71 -13.21 4.05
N TRP A 80 -0.63 -12.14 4.82
CA TRP A 80 0.64 -11.62 5.31
C TRP A 80 1.33 -12.63 6.22
N LYS A 81 0.59 -13.24 7.12
CA LYS A 81 1.14 -14.23 8.07
C LYS A 81 1.59 -15.52 7.39
N GLU A 82 0.84 -15.97 6.40
CA GLU A 82 1.12 -17.22 5.70
C GLU A 82 2.21 -17.10 4.63
N GLU A 83 2.49 -15.87 4.19
CA GLU A 83 3.49 -15.62 3.14
C GLU A 83 3.23 -16.44 1.87
N ASP A 84 1.94 -16.66 1.54
CA ASP A 84 1.54 -17.54 0.45
C ASP A 84 1.77 -16.94 -0.94
N LYS A 85 2.06 -15.63 -1.03
CA LYS A 85 2.28 -14.93 -2.29
C LYS A 85 3.71 -14.43 -2.39
N PRO A 86 4.33 -14.50 -3.59
CA PRO A 86 5.69 -13.97 -3.79
C PRO A 86 5.83 -12.50 -3.41
N VAL A 87 4.81 -11.67 -3.71
CA VAL A 87 4.84 -10.25 -3.37
C VAL A 87 4.91 -10.04 -1.86
N VAL A 88 4.20 -10.86 -1.09
CA VAL A 88 4.22 -10.78 0.38
C VAL A 88 5.61 -11.08 0.91
N ARG A 89 6.25 -12.13 0.38
CA ARG A 89 7.62 -12.48 0.78
C ARG A 89 8.61 -11.36 0.46
N ASN A 90 8.47 -10.74 -0.71
CA ASN A 90 9.33 -9.61 -1.10
C ASN A 90 9.16 -8.42 -0.17
N ILE A 91 7.91 -8.08 0.17
CA ILE A 91 7.62 -6.94 1.04
C ILE A 91 8.14 -7.17 2.45
N ARG A 92 8.04 -8.40 2.96
CA ARG A 92 8.62 -8.73 4.27
C ARG A 92 10.12 -8.54 4.30
N ARG A 93 10.79 -8.83 3.21
CA ARG A 93 12.24 -8.74 3.12
C ARG A 93 12.73 -7.33 2.85
N GLU A 94 12.06 -6.58 1.99
CA GLU A 94 12.52 -5.29 1.48
C GLU A 94 11.65 -4.10 1.86
N GLY A 95 10.41 -4.33 2.29
CA GLY A 95 9.44 -3.28 2.53
C GLY A 95 9.79 -2.38 3.69
N LEU A 96 9.43 -1.10 3.56
CA LEU A 96 9.60 -0.10 4.61
C LEU A 96 8.23 0.31 5.14
N PRO A 97 8.02 0.29 6.47
CA PRO A 97 6.78 0.81 7.03
C PRO A 97 6.60 2.29 6.70
N ALA A 98 5.43 2.63 6.27
CA ALA A 98 5.10 4.02 6.00
C ALA A 98 4.67 4.75 7.26
#